data_05e8c875c00fed6701cf2e9de286fe71
#
_entry.id   05e8c875c00fed6701cf2e9de286fe71
#
_cell.length_a   1.000
_cell.length_b   1.000
_cell.length_c   1.000
_cell.angle_alpha   90.00
_cell.angle_beta   90.00
_cell.angle_gamma   90.00
#
_symmetry.space_group_name_H-M   'P 1'
#
loop_
_entity.id
_entity.type
_entity.pdbx_description
1 polymer ?
#
loop_
_entity_poly.entity_id
_entity_poly.type
_entity_poly.pdbx_seq_one_letter_code
_entity_poly.pdbx_strand_id
1 'polypeptide(L)'
;LADQLILEGKKEKAKNILDLAMQKMPLDYFGYYSLLVPFVDAYYRLDDTVSAQNLAQKVAFKYRDELEYFGSLTRNEQYMMGEEIITQVERYRTLMEAVLVHEDKMLLKTEVDAFIGAVAPFKNLYGDYDYYTSLTDFVEGYYKAGQSTKAESLVESIVTQYEARFAMIAQLSQNNKNILIDRIKGEILDFQELIFRVEYQGATDFAKGLQARFDQSMEQFEIEEEDLENQ
;
A
#
# COMPACT_ATOMS: atom_id res chain seq x y z
N LEU A 1 17.40 12.77 -17.08
CA LEU A 1 17.88 14.15 -17.32
C LEU A 1 17.24 15.14 -16.33
N ALA A 2 15.90 15.12 -16.14
CA ALA A 2 15.24 16.00 -15.17
C ALA A 2 15.76 15.75 -13.75
N ASP A 3 15.85 14.49 -13.31
CA ASP A 3 16.40 14.14 -11.99
C ASP A 3 17.81 14.66 -11.75
N GLN A 4 18.68 14.55 -12.76
CA GLN A 4 20.04 15.08 -12.65
C GLN A 4 20.02 16.61 -12.45
N LEU A 5 19.15 17.31 -13.15
CA LEU A 5 19.00 18.77 -12.99
C LEU A 5 18.42 19.16 -11.63
N ILE A 6 17.52 18.33 -11.08
CA ILE A 6 16.99 18.51 -9.72
C ILE A 6 18.12 18.36 -8.70
N LEU A 7 18.94 17.31 -8.82
CA LEU A 7 20.09 17.09 -7.95
C LEU A 7 21.13 18.22 -8.04
N GLU A 8 21.29 18.83 -9.21
CA GLU A 8 22.17 19.98 -9.43
C GLU A 8 21.55 21.32 -8.99
N GLY A 9 20.34 21.34 -8.45
CA GLY A 9 19.61 22.55 -8.05
C GLY A 9 19.07 23.39 -9.20
N LYS A 10 19.10 22.89 -10.44
CA LYS A 10 18.66 23.59 -11.65
C LYS A 10 17.15 23.43 -11.87
N LYS A 11 16.33 23.79 -10.87
CA LYS A 11 14.88 23.52 -10.81
C LYS A 11 14.12 24.01 -12.06
N GLU A 12 14.34 25.23 -12.50
CA GLU A 12 13.67 25.80 -13.69
C GLU A 12 13.93 24.97 -14.97
N LYS A 13 15.19 24.54 -15.17
CA LYS A 13 15.54 23.72 -16.33
C LYS A 13 14.90 22.34 -16.26
N ALA A 14 14.87 21.74 -15.07
CA ALA A 14 14.23 20.46 -14.83
C ALA A 14 12.73 20.55 -15.13
N LYS A 15 12.04 21.59 -14.60
CA LYS A 15 10.63 21.84 -14.87
C LYS A 15 10.35 21.99 -16.35
N ASN A 16 11.10 22.80 -17.07
CA ASN A 16 10.92 23.00 -18.50
C ASN A 16 11.04 21.68 -19.30
N ILE A 17 11.92 20.78 -18.88
CA ILE A 17 12.06 19.47 -19.53
C ILE A 17 10.86 18.57 -19.22
N LEU A 18 10.37 18.56 -17.98
CA LEU A 18 9.18 17.80 -17.61
C LEU A 18 7.93 18.30 -18.36
N ASP A 19 7.73 19.62 -18.37
CA ASP A 19 6.60 20.26 -19.09
C ASP A 19 6.65 19.97 -20.59
N LEU A 20 7.84 20.06 -21.19
CA LEU A 20 8.03 19.71 -22.60
C LEU A 20 7.73 18.22 -22.87
N ALA A 21 8.19 17.33 -22.00
CA ALA A 21 7.92 15.90 -22.11
C ALA A 21 6.40 15.63 -22.02
N MET A 22 5.72 16.22 -21.04
CA MET A 22 4.26 16.06 -20.89
C MET A 22 3.48 16.64 -22.07
N GLN A 23 3.96 17.73 -22.67
CA GLN A 23 3.37 18.31 -23.86
C GLN A 23 3.52 17.40 -25.10
N LYS A 24 4.67 16.69 -25.21
CA LYS A 24 5.00 15.83 -26.36
C LYS A 24 4.50 14.41 -26.20
N MET A 25 4.25 13.98 -24.98
CA MET A 25 3.80 12.63 -24.62
C MET A 25 2.49 12.71 -23.82
N PRO A 26 1.38 13.15 -24.43
CA PRO A 26 0.11 13.24 -23.72
C PRO A 26 -0.39 11.84 -23.32
N LEU A 27 -1.00 11.76 -22.15
CA LEU A 27 -1.52 10.53 -21.53
C LEU A 27 -2.37 9.67 -22.46
N ASP A 28 -3.19 10.30 -23.30
CA ASP A 28 -4.11 9.59 -24.20
C ASP A 28 -3.41 8.92 -25.39
N TYR A 29 -2.15 9.27 -25.65
CA TYR A 29 -1.38 8.74 -26.79
C TYR A 29 -0.51 7.53 -26.44
N PHE A 30 -0.07 7.44 -25.19
CA PHE A 30 0.85 6.41 -24.71
C PHE A 30 0.16 5.64 -23.59
N GLY A 31 -0.33 4.45 -23.87
CA GLY A 31 -0.97 3.56 -22.88
C GLY A 31 -0.05 3.09 -21.71
N TYR A 32 1.12 3.72 -21.54
CA TYR A 32 2.11 3.37 -20.51
C TYR A 32 2.09 4.39 -19.36
N TYR A 33 0.99 4.45 -18.62
CA TYR A 33 0.82 5.35 -17.48
C TYR A 33 1.87 5.13 -16.39
N SER A 34 2.38 3.91 -16.23
CA SER A 34 3.44 3.58 -15.27
C SER A 34 4.74 4.36 -15.49
N LEU A 35 5.01 4.80 -16.71
CA LEU A 35 6.17 5.63 -17.01
C LEU A 35 6.03 7.08 -16.49
N LEU A 36 4.85 7.48 -16.03
CA LEU A 36 4.56 8.83 -15.59
C LEU A 36 4.66 9.01 -14.06
N VAL A 37 4.71 7.93 -13.30
CA VAL A 37 4.92 8.01 -11.84
C VAL A 37 6.21 8.76 -11.48
N PRO A 38 7.37 8.52 -12.14
CA PRO A 38 8.57 9.32 -11.91
C PRO A 38 8.42 10.82 -12.24
N PHE A 39 7.49 11.18 -13.11
CA PHE A 39 7.19 12.60 -13.39
C PHE A 39 6.39 13.22 -12.25
N VAL A 40 5.46 12.49 -11.65
CA VAL A 40 4.74 12.92 -10.45
C VAL A 40 5.73 13.22 -9.31
N ASP A 41 6.62 12.26 -9.02
CA ASP A 41 7.71 12.43 -8.04
C ASP A 41 8.58 13.64 -8.34
N ALA A 42 9.00 13.79 -9.60
CA ALA A 42 9.85 14.91 -10.01
C ALA A 42 9.17 16.28 -9.83
N TYR A 43 7.87 16.40 -10.12
CA TYR A 43 7.12 17.64 -9.86
C TYR A 43 7.04 17.95 -8.37
N TYR A 44 6.79 16.95 -7.49
CA TYR A 44 6.85 17.18 -6.05
C TYR A 44 8.23 17.66 -5.59
N ARG A 45 9.30 17.03 -6.06
CA ARG A 45 10.70 17.42 -5.73
C ARG A 45 11.07 18.82 -6.24
N LEU A 46 10.34 19.33 -7.23
CA LEU A 46 10.46 20.71 -7.73
C LEU A 46 9.59 21.70 -6.95
N ASP A 47 8.86 21.26 -5.92
CA ASP A 47 7.86 22.04 -5.19
C ASP A 47 6.67 22.48 -6.07
N ASP A 48 6.49 21.85 -7.24
CA ASP A 48 5.34 22.07 -8.13
C ASP A 48 4.20 21.11 -7.81
N THR A 49 3.65 21.26 -6.63
CA THR A 49 2.57 20.41 -6.11
C THR A 49 1.34 20.41 -7.02
N VAL A 50 1.03 21.54 -7.67
CA VAL A 50 -0.13 21.63 -8.57
C VAL A 50 0.04 20.72 -9.79
N SER A 51 1.20 20.73 -10.43
CA SER A 51 1.50 19.86 -11.57
C SER A 51 1.54 18.40 -11.14
N ALA A 52 2.14 18.10 -9.98
CA ALA A 52 2.18 16.76 -9.40
C ALA A 52 0.76 16.21 -9.17
N GLN A 53 -0.10 16.96 -8.48
CA GLN A 53 -1.48 16.58 -8.21
C GLN A 53 -2.29 16.34 -9.49
N ASN A 54 -2.22 17.29 -10.44
CA ASN A 54 -2.93 17.16 -11.71
C ASN A 54 -2.50 15.92 -12.49
N LEU A 55 -1.20 15.62 -12.52
CA LEU A 55 -0.70 14.44 -13.20
C LEU A 55 -1.10 13.16 -12.45
N ALA A 56 -0.92 13.11 -11.13
CA ALA A 56 -1.28 11.97 -10.30
C ALA A 56 -2.76 11.61 -10.44
N GLN A 57 -3.67 12.60 -10.38
CA GLN A 57 -5.12 12.38 -10.57
C GLN A 57 -5.45 11.80 -11.93
N LYS A 58 -4.82 12.30 -13.00
CA LYS A 58 -5.03 11.79 -14.36
C LYS A 58 -4.55 10.34 -14.51
N VAL A 59 -3.37 10.03 -13.95
CA VAL A 59 -2.82 8.68 -13.97
C VAL A 59 -3.69 7.73 -13.13
N ALA A 60 -4.09 8.14 -11.92
CA ALA A 60 -4.99 7.40 -11.06
C ALA A 60 -6.33 7.09 -11.74
N PHE A 61 -6.90 8.10 -12.43
CA PHE A 61 -8.15 7.90 -13.19
C PHE A 61 -8.01 6.79 -14.25
N LYS A 62 -6.87 6.77 -14.98
CA LYS A 62 -6.63 5.73 -16.00
C LYS A 62 -6.51 4.33 -15.39
N TYR A 63 -5.80 4.20 -14.28
CA TYR A 63 -5.75 2.91 -13.57
C TYR A 63 -7.11 2.46 -13.07
N ARG A 64 -7.92 3.38 -12.52
CA ARG A 64 -9.29 3.05 -12.11
C ARG A 64 -10.18 2.61 -13.26
N ASP A 65 -10.11 3.30 -14.39
CA ASP A 65 -10.88 2.97 -15.62
C ASP A 65 -10.54 1.55 -16.10
N GLU A 66 -9.25 1.19 -16.14
CA GLU A 66 -8.82 -0.17 -16.49
C GLU A 66 -9.26 -1.21 -15.45
N LEU A 67 -9.11 -0.91 -14.16
CA LEU A 67 -9.53 -1.82 -13.08
C LEU A 67 -11.05 -1.98 -13.03
N GLU A 68 -11.83 -0.93 -13.33
CA GLU A 68 -13.28 -1.02 -13.47
C GLU A 68 -13.68 -1.96 -14.61
N TYR A 69 -12.99 -1.86 -15.77
CA TYR A 69 -13.18 -2.82 -16.86
C TYR A 69 -12.91 -4.26 -16.40
N PHE A 70 -11.77 -4.53 -15.77
CA PHE A 70 -11.46 -5.86 -15.24
C PHE A 70 -12.46 -6.32 -14.17
N GLY A 71 -12.94 -5.39 -13.32
CA GLY A 71 -13.96 -5.66 -12.31
C GLY A 71 -15.31 -6.06 -12.90
N SER A 72 -15.62 -5.63 -14.14
CA SER A 72 -16.83 -5.99 -14.87
C SER A 72 -16.80 -7.40 -15.49
N LEU A 73 -15.63 -8.02 -15.57
CA LEU A 73 -15.45 -9.35 -16.12
C LEU A 73 -16.02 -10.44 -15.19
N THR A 74 -16.39 -11.57 -15.77
CA THR A 74 -16.76 -12.76 -14.98
C THR A 74 -15.56 -13.28 -14.19
N ARG A 75 -15.81 -14.01 -13.11
CA ARG A 75 -14.76 -14.57 -12.26
C ARG A 75 -13.74 -15.41 -13.03
N ASN A 76 -14.18 -16.18 -14.03
CA ASN A 76 -13.28 -16.99 -14.85
C ASN A 76 -12.40 -16.11 -15.75
N GLU A 77 -12.96 -15.05 -16.33
CA GLU A 77 -12.19 -14.09 -17.14
C GLU A 77 -11.18 -13.34 -16.28
N GLN A 78 -11.56 -12.89 -15.07
CA GLN A 78 -10.64 -12.29 -14.12
C GLN A 78 -9.48 -13.23 -13.78
N TYR A 79 -9.76 -14.52 -13.61
CA TYR A 79 -8.71 -15.51 -13.33
C TYR A 79 -7.76 -15.69 -14.52
N MET A 80 -8.29 -15.67 -15.74
CA MET A 80 -7.46 -15.72 -16.97
C MET A 80 -6.62 -14.47 -17.18
N MET A 81 -7.10 -13.30 -16.72
CA MET A 81 -6.43 -12.00 -16.83
C MET A 81 -5.67 -11.64 -15.54
N GLY A 82 -5.42 -12.62 -14.67
CA GLY A 82 -4.89 -12.35 -13.33
C GLY A 82 -3.55 -11.62 -13.31
N GLU A 83 -2.63 -11.95 -14.22
CA GLU A 83 -1.32 -11.28 -14.31
C GLU A 83 -1.46 -9.81 -14.71
N GLU A 84 -2.34 -9.50 -15.67
CA GLU A 84 -2.61 -8.12 -16.09
C GLU A 84 -3.27 -7.32 -14.96
N ILE A 85 -4.25 -7.91 -14.28
CA ILE A 85 -4.94 -7.28 -13.15
C ILE A 85 -3.93 -6.96 -12.04
N ILE A 86 -3.14 -7.94 -11.62
CA ILE A 86 -2.11 -7.76 -10.59
C ILE A 86 -1.11 -6.67 -11.02
N THR A 87 -0.68 -6.69 -12.28
CA THR A 87 0.23 -5.67 -12.81
C THR A 87 -0.37 -4.27 -12.73
N GLN A 88 -1.64 -4.09 -13.05
CA GLN A 88 -2.29 -2.77 -12.95
C GLN A 88 -2.49 -2.32 -11.51
N VAL A 89 -2.84 -3.26 -10.62
CA VAL A 89 -2.93 -2.96 -9.18
C VAL A 89 -1.58 -2.48 -8.63
N GLU A 90 -0.49 -3.18 -8.94
CA GLU A 90 0.86 -2.81 -8.46
C GLU A 90 1.33 -1.45 -9.04
N ARG A 91 1.01 -1.17 -10.29
CA ARG A 91 1.31 0.14 -10.91
C ARG A 91 0.52 1.27 -10.24
N TYR A 92 -0.76 1.04 -9.94
CA TYR A 92 -1.56 2.03 -9.21
C TYR A 92 -1.04 2.21 -7.78
N ARG A 93 -0.65 1.10 -7.12
CA ARG A 93 0.02 1.15 -5.81
C ARG A 93 1.26 2.04 -5.84
N THR A 94 2.17 1.84 -6.81
CA THR A 94 3.40 2.64 -6.96
C THR A 94 3.10 4.14 -7.11
N LEU A 95 2.01 4.50 -7.81
CA LEU A 95 1.57 5.89 -7.85
C LEU A 95 1.14 6.39 -6.46
N MET A 96 0.37 5.58 -5.73
CA MET A 96 -0.11 5.96 -4.39
C MET A 96 1.03 6.07 -3.39
N GLU A 97 2.05 5.20 -3.47
CA GLU A 97 3.27 5.28 -2.68
C GLU A 97 4.02 6.61 -2.93
N ALA A 98 4.12 7.04 -4.18
CA ALA A 98 4.72 8.33 -4.50
C ALA A 98 3.93 9.50 -3.85
N VAL A 99 2.59 9.45 -3.88
CA VAL A 99 1.74 10.45 -3.21
C VAL A 99 1.91 10.41 -1.69
N LEU A 100 2.05 9.21 -1.11
CA LEU A 100 2.25 9.00 0.33
C LEU A 100 3.59 9.53 0.81
N VAL A 101 4.67 9.26 0.09
CA VAL A 101 6.04 9.75 0.39
C VAL A 101 6.08 11.29 0.43
N HIS A 102 5.35 11.95 -0.46
CA HIS A 102 5.27 13.42 -0.49
C HIS A 102 4.19 14.00 0.44
N GLU A 103 3.52 13.16 1.23
CA GLU A 103 2.51 13.55 2.22
C GLU A 103 1.40 14.46 1.67
N ASP A 104 0.99 14.25 0.43
CA ASP A 104 -0.06 15.06 -0.18
C ASP A 104 -1.43 14.74 0.41
N LYS A 105 -1.75 15.42 1.52
CA LYS A 105 -2.99 15.21 2.28
C LYS A 105 -4.24 15.40 1.45
N MET A 106 -4.19 16.26 0.42
CA MET A 106 -5.36 16.51 -0.43
C MET A 106 -5.64 15.31 -1.33
N LEU A 107 -4.62 14.74 -1.96
CA LEU A 107 -4.77 13.53 -2.76
C LEU A 107 -5.04 12.30 -1.89
N LEU A 108 -4.31 12.13 -0.79
CA LEU A 108 -4.51 10.99 0.12
C LEU A 108 -5.95 10.92 0.62
N LYS A 109 -6.58 12.05 0.89
CA LYS A 109 -7.95 12.11 1.38
C LYS A 109 -8.99 11.47 0.45
N THR A 110 -8.74 11.49 -0.85
CA THR A 110 -9.66 11.00 -1.88
C THR A 110 -9.15 9.72 -2.55
N GLU A 111 -7.86 9.67 -2.83
CA GLU A 111 -7.29 8.61 -3.66
C GLU A 111 -7.07 7.30 -2.89
N VAL A 112 -6.89 7.32 -1.56
CA VAL A 112 -6.77 6.07 -0.77
C VAL A 112 -8.08 5.28 -0.84
N ASP A 113 -9.23 5.92 -0.62
CA ASP A 113 -10.53 5.27 -0.79
C ASP A 113 -10.75 4.78 -2.22
N ALA A 114 -10.37 5.60 -3.19
CA ALA A 114 -10.53 5.28 -4.60
C ALA A 114 -9.67 4.07 -5.00
N PHE A 115 -8.43 3.99 -4.50
CA PHE A 115 -7.55 2.84 -4.70
C PHE A 115 -8.15 1.57 -4.09
N ILE A 116 -8.48 1.60 -2.79
CA ILE A 116 -9.03 0.44 -2.09
C ILE A 116 -10.33 -0.04 -2.77
N GLY A 117 -11.20 0.90 -3.17
CA GLY A 117 -12.42 0.57 -3.91
C GLY A 117 -12.16 -0.07 -5.26
N ALA A 118 -11.16 0.40 -6.00
CA ALA A 118 -10.80 -0.14 -7.32
C ALA A 118 -10.19 -1.55 -7.24
N VAL A 119 -9.46 -1.87 -6.16
CA VAL A 119 -8.82 -3.18 -6.00
C VAL A 119 -9.70 -4.21 -5.29
N ALA A 120 -10.74 -3.79 -4.58
CA ALA A 120 -11.63 -4.67 -3.83
C ALA A 120 -12.27 -5.81 -4.65
N PRO A 121 -12.68 -5.61 -5.93
CA PRO A 121 -13.22 -6.69 -6.75
C PRO A 121 -12.26 -7.87 -6.96
N PHE A 122 -10.96 -7.66 -6.80
CA PHE A 122 -9.91 -8.65 -7.06
C PHE A 122 -9.43 -9.39 -5.81
N LYS A 123 -10.03 -9.13 -4.66
CA LYS A 123 -9.69 -9.80 -3.39
C LYS A 123 -9.58 -11.32 -3.51
N ASN A 124 -10.44 -11.94 -4.33
CA ASN A 124 -10.41 -13.39 -4.55
C ASN A 124 -9.20 -13.90 -5.37
N LEU A 125 -8.50 -13.02 -6.11
CA LEU A 125 -7.27 -13.38 -6.82
C LEU A 125 -6.08 -13.48 -5.87
N TYR A 126 -6.06 -12.62 -4.84
CA TYR A 126 -5.00 -12.58 -3.83
C TYR A 126 -5.25 -13.58 -2.68
N GLY A 127 -6.51 -13.82 -2.33
CA GLY A 127 -6.91 -14.39 -1.04
C GLY A 127 -7.00 -13.29 0.04
N ASP A 128 -7.76 -13.56 1.09
CA ASP A 128 -8.08 -12.56 2.11
C ASP A 128 -6.82 -12.04 2.82
N TYR A 129 -5.91 -12.92 3.20
CA TYR A 129 -4.68 -12.56 3.89
C TYR A 129 -3.82 -11.61 3.05
N ASP A 130 -3.41 -12.05 1.86
CA ASP A 130 -2.52 -11.26 0.99
C ASP A 130 -3.17 -9.93 0.56
N TYR A 131 -4.50 -9.94 0.31
CA TYR A 131 -5.22 -8.72 -0.01
C TYR A 131 -5.14 -7.68 1.11
N TYR A 132 -5.48 -8.04 2.34
CA TYR A 132 -5.50 -7.08 3.44
C TYR A 132 -4.10 -6.66 3.87
N THR A 133 -3.14 -7.57 3.96
CA THR A 133 -1.76 -7.23 4.33
C THR A 133 -1.10 -6.32 3.29
N SER A 134 -1.46 -6.48 2.01
CA SER A 134 -1.01 -5.57 0.96
C SER A 134 -1.52 -4.13 1.08
N LEU A 135 -2.49 -3.86 1.94
CA LEU A 135 -3.04 -2.52 2.18
C LEU A 135 -2.39 -1.80 3.39
N THR A 136 -1.40 -2.40 4.05
CA THR A 136 -0.79 -1.86 5.28
C THR A 136 -0.27 -0.44 5.11
N ASP A 137 0.36 -0.10 3.99
CA ASP A 137 0.90 1.24 3.76
C ASP A 137 -0.21 2.31 3.66
N PHE A 138 -1.43 1.94 3.29
CA PHE A 138 -2.56 2.87 3.20
C PHE A 138 -3.17 3.23 4.57
N VAL A 139 -2.83 2.50 5.63
CA VAL A 139 -3.13 2.89 7.01
C VAL A 139 -2.50 4.25 7.32
N GLU A 140 -1.22 4.41 6.99
CA GLU A 140 -0.51 5.68 7.13
C GLU A 140 -1.14 6.77 6.24
N GLY A 141 -1.53 6.43 5.02
CA GLY A 141 -2.23 7.34 4.10
C GLY A 141 -3.50 7.92 4.71
N TYR A 142 -4.32 7.10 5.36
CA TYR A 142 -5.51 7.56 6.06
C TYR A 142 -5.20 8.48 7.25
N TYR A 143 -4.21 8.13 8.07
CA TYR A 143 -3.80 8.99 9.19
C TYR A 143 -3.28 10.34 8.70
N LYS A 144 -2.41 10.38 7.69
CA LYS A 144 -1.89 11.61 7.08
C LYS A 144 -3.02 12.47 6.47
N ALA A 145 -4.05 11.83 5.94
CA ALA A 145 -5.26 12.50 5.44
C ALA A 145 -6.22 12.99 6.53
N GLY A 146 -5.93 12.71 7.82
CA GLY A 146 -6.81 13.04 8.95
C GLY A 146 -8.06 12.16 9.03
N GLN A 147 -8.04 10.95 8.47
CA GLN A 147 -9.15 9.99 8.42
C GLN A 147 -8.93 8.82 9.39
N SER A 148 -8.65 9.12 10.67
CA SER A 148 -8.25 8.13 11.68
C SER A 148 -9.23 6.97 11.81
N THR A 149 -10.54 7.21 11.78
CA THR A 149 -11.55 6.13 11.86
C THR A 149 -11.43 5.12 10.72
N LYS A 150 -11.08 5.58 9.50
CA LYS A 150 -10.85 4.69 8.37
C LYS A 150 -9.54 3.92 8.51
N ALA A 151 -8.49 4.60 9.00
CA ALA A 151 -7.22 3.96 9.33
C ALA A 151 -7.44 2.81 10.32
N GLU A 152 -8.11 3.07 11.44
CA GLU A 152 -8.43 2.07 12.46
C GLU A 152 -9.26 0.91 11.90
N SER A 153 -10.28 1.20 11.08
CA SER A 153 -11.09 0.16 10.42
C SER A 153 -10.28 -0.73 9.47
N LEU A 154 -9.31 -0.14 8.75
CA LEU A 154 -8.41 -0.90 7.88
C LEU A 154 -7.46 -1.76 8.72
N VAL A 155 -6.88 -1.20 9.79
CA VAL A 155 -6.05 -1.94 10.74
C VAL A 155 -6.79 -3.13 11.33
N GLU A 156 -8.03 -2.95 11.77
CA GLU A 156 -8.86 -4.05 12.28
C GLU A 156 -9.03 -5.18 11.26
N SER A 157 -9.22 -4.82 9.99
CA SER A 157 -9.34 -5.81 8.91
C SER A 157 -8.02 -6.56 8.70
N ILE A 158 -6.88 -5.87 8.74
CA ILE A 158 -5.54 -6.47 8.59
C ILE A 158 -5.24 -7.39 9.79
N VAL A 159 -5.44 -6.90 11.00
CA VAL A 159 -5.16 -7.66 12.24
C VAL A 159 -6.00 -8.93 12.30
N THR A 160 -7.26 -8.88 11.89
CA THR A 160 -8.11 -10.07 11.79
C THR A 160 -7.49 -11.15 10.89
N GLN A 161 -6.78 -10.76 9.83
CA GLN A 161 -6.10 -11.73 8.96
C GLN A 161 -4.86 -12.33 9.64
N TYR A 162 -4.07 -11.53 10.34
CA TYR A 162 -2.94 -12.03 11.13
C TYR A 162 -3.41 -13.04 12.18
N GLU A 163 -4.44 -12.69 12.97
CA GLU A 163 -5.00 -13.58 13.98
C GLU A 163 -5.53 -14.90 13.39
N ALA A 164 -6.27 -14.84 12.30
CA ALA A 164 -6.74 -16.01 11.60
C ALA A 164 -5.58 -16.88 11.07
N ARG A 165 -4.53 -16.26 10.55
CA ARG A 165 -3.32 -16.91 10.07
C ARG A 165 -2.58 -17.61 11.19
N PHE A 166 -2.37 -16.93 12.31
CA PHE A 166 -1.72 -17.50 13.50
C PHE A 166 -2.52 -18.68 14.08
N ALA A 167 -3.83 -18.53 14.23
CA ALA A 167 -4.69 -19.61 14.72
C ALA A 167 -4.63 -20.84 13.81
N MET A 168 -4.64 -20.65 12.48
CA MET A 168 -4.53 -21.75 11.52
C MET A 168 -3.18 -22.47 11.66
N ILE A 169 -2.09 -21.74 11.79
CA ILE A 169 -0.74 -22.31 11.91
C ILE A 169 -0.58 -23.02 13.25
N ALA A 170 -1.06 -22.45 14.35
CA ALA A 170 -1.04 -23.09 15.66
C ALA A 170 -1.77 -24.46 15.67
N GLN A 171 -2.87 -24.57 14.92
CA GLN A 171 -3.59 -25.85 14.78
C GLN A 171 -2.81 -26.91 13.99
N LEU A 172 -2.04 -26.49 12.98
CA LEU A 172 -1.27 -27.42 12.13
C LEU A 172 -0.06 -28.04 12.85
N SER A 173 0.32 -27.50 14.01
CA SER A 173 1.66 -27.70 14.53
C SER A 173 1.81 -28.38 15.85
N GLN A 174 0.83 -29.04 16.35
CA GLN A 174 0.96 -29.74 17.64
C GLN A 174 2.20 -30.62 17.80
N ASN A 175 2.95 -30.90 16.73
CA ASN A 175 4.11 -31.79 16.74
C ASN A 175 5.48 -31.17 16.43
N ASN A 176 5.59 -29.86 16.10
CA ASN A 176 6.90 -29.30 15.73
C ASN A 176 6.98 -27.78 15.84
N LYS A 177 7.10 -27.24 17.08
CA LYS A 177 7.06 -25.82 17.43
C LYS A 177 8.12 -24.98 16.71
N ASN A 178 9.37 -25.45 16.61
CA ASN A 178 10.48 -24.69 16.06
C ASN A 178 10.34 -24.41 14.54
N ILE A 179 9.80 -25.37 13.78
CA ILE A 179 9.59 -25.16 12.32
C ILE A 179 8.52 -24.11 12.04
N LEU A 180 7.66 -23.85 13.00
CA LEU A 180 6.54 -22.92 12.84
C LEU A 180 6.91 -21.50 13.12
N ILE A 181 7.73 -21.26 14.14
CA ILE A 181 8.26 -19.92 14.44
C ILE A 181 8.97 -19.37 13.20
N ASP A 182 9.83 -20.17 12.57
CA ASP A 182 10.52 -19.77 11.33
C ASP A 182 9.54 -19.43 10.19
N ARG A 183 8.39 -20.12 10.13
CA ARG A 183 7.38 -19.88 9.09
C ARG A 183 6.56 -18.62 9.28
N ILE A 184 6.35 -18.19 10.53
CA ILE A 184 5.52 -17.04 10.87
C ILE A 184 6.33 -15.82 11.33
N LYS A 185 7.66 -15.92 11.33
CA LYS A 185 8.53 -14.84 11.77
C LYS A 185 8.28 -13.54 10.99
N GLY A 186 8.08 -13.65 9.69
CA GLY A 186 7.74 -12.50 8.84
C GLY A 186 6.42 -11.86 9.29
N GLU A 187 5.38 -12.67 9.43
CA GLU A 187 4.04 -12.19 9.84
C GLU A 187 4.04 -11.60 11.26
N ILE A 188 4.86 -12.14 12.18
CA ILE A 188 5.05 -11.58 13.51
C ILE A 188 5.66 -10.17 13.42
N LEU A 189 6.74 -10.02 12.67
CA LEU A 189 7.40 -8.73 12.47
C LEU A 189 6.48 -7.72 11.78
N ASP A 190 5.74 -8.13 10.78
CA ASP A 190 4.80 -7.27 10.06
C ASP A 190 3.66 -6.78 10.98
N PHE A 191 3.16 -7.65 11.88
CA PHE A 191 2.14 -7.22 12.84
C PHE A 191 2.72 -6.26 13.88
N GLN A 192 3.92 -6.52 14.40
CA GLN A 192 4.60 -5.60 15.34
C GLN A 192 4.89 -4.25 14.67
N GLU A 193 5.33 -4.25 13.41
CA GLU A 193 5.53 -3.02 12.63
C GLU A 193 4.22 -2.24 12.45
N LEU A 194 3.11 -2.93 12.17
CA LEU A 194 1.80 -2.29 12.07
C LEU A 194 1.40 -1.59 13.38
N ILE A 195 1.61 -2.25 14.54
CA ILE A 195 1.35 -1.65 15.86
C ILE A 195 2.21 -0.39 16.03
N PHE A 196 3.51 -0.49 15.76
CA PHE A 196 4.43 0.64 15.85
C PHE A 196 4.02 1.80 14.93
N ARG A 197 3.64 1.53 13.69
CA ARG A 197 3.16 2.55 12.75
C ARG A 197 1.91 3.26 13.27
N VAL A 198 0.95 2.53 13.85
CA VAL A 198 -0.27 3.07 14.45
C VAL A 198 0.06 3.97 15.65
N GLU A 199 0.95 3.53 16.54
CA GLU A 199 1.41 4.31 17.68
C GLU A 199 2.12 5.59 17.24
N TYR A 200 2.99 5.50 16.24
CA TYR A 200 3.71 6.64 15.68
C TYR A 200 2.77 7.73 15.11
N GLN A 201 1.59 7.35 14.62
CA GLN A 201 0.55 8.30 14.18
C GLN A 201 -0.23 8.93 15.35
N GLY A 202 0.13 8.61 16.61
CA GLY A 202 -0.48 9.16 17.80
C GLY A 202 -1.73 8.42 18.30
N ALA A 203 -2.11 7.30 17.70
CA ALA A 203 -3.23 6.47 18.13
C ALA A 203 -2.84 5.49 19.26
N THR A 204 -2.22 6.01 20.33
CA THR A 204 -1.57 5.23 21.38
C THR A 204 -2.51 4.24 22.09
N ASP A 205 -3.74 4.63 22.40
CA ASP A 205 -4.67 3.72 23.09
C ASP A 205 -5.16 2.60 22.18
N PHE A 206 -5.35 2.88 20.90
CA PHE A 206 -5.66 1.88 19.90
C PHE A 206 -4.47 0.90 19.71
N ALA A 207 -3.24 1.41 19.60
CA ALA A 207 -2.01 0.60 19.52
C ALA A 207 -1.84 -0.33 20.71
N LYS A 208 -2.13 0.12 21.95
CA LYS A 208 -2.12 -0.75 23.15
C LYS A 208 -3.14 -1.90 23.03
N GLY A 209 -4.32 -1.63 22.50
CA GLY A 209 -5.31 -2.66 22.22
C GLY A 209 -4.82 -3.70 21.22
N LEU A 210 -4.12 -3.26 20.16
CA LEU A 210 -3.50 -4.14 19.19
C LEU A 210 -2.37 -4.98 19.78
N GLN A 211 -1.53 -4.38 20.65
CA GLN A 211 -0.47 -5.10 21.37
C GLN A 211 -1.05 -6.24 22.23
N ALA A 212 -2.11 -5.97 22.99
CA ALA A 212 -2.75 -7.01 23.80
C ALA A 212 -3.29 -8.18 22.93
N ARG A 213 -3.83 -7.89 21.73
CA ARG A 213 -4.27 -8.92 20.78
C ARG A 213 -3.10 -9.70 20.18
N PHE A 214 -2.00 -9.01 19.88
CA PHE A 214 -0.77 -9.65 19.44
C PHE A 214 -0.25 -10.62 20.50
N ASP A 215 -0.11 -10.17 21.76
CA ASP A 215 0.37 -11.00 22.89
C ASP A 215 -0.53 -12.23 23.07
N GLN A 216 -1.85 -12.06 23.05
CA GLN A 216 -2.82 -13.16 23.11
C GLN A 216 -2.65 -14.15 21.95
N SER A 217 -2.33 -13.65 20.76
CA SER A 217 -2.08 -14.51 19.59
C SER A 217 -0.77 -15.30 19.73
N MET A 218 0.24 -14.72 20.37
CA MET A 218 1.53 -15.37 20.61
C MET A 218 1.48 -16.41 21.71
N GLU A 219 0.61 -16.27 22.72
CA GLU A 219 0.40 -17.28 23.77
C GLU A 219 0.07 -18.68 23.19
N GLN A 220 -0.56 -18.73 22.01
CA GLN A 220 -0.91 -19.99 21.32
C GLN A 220 0.35 -20.79 20.90
N PHE A 221 1.48 -20.11 20.73
CA PHE A 221 2.75 -20.71 20.31
C PHE A 221 3.66 -21.04 21.48
N GLU A 222 3.32 -20.64 22.73
CA GLU A 222 4.19 -20.72 23.91
C GLU A 222 5.59 -20.11 23.63
N ILE A 223 5.60 -18.98 22.89
CA ILE A 223 6.81 -18.25 22.55
C ILE A 223 7.07 -17.25 23.69
N GLU A 224 8.18 -17.40 24.39
CA GLU A 224 8.68 -16.38 25.32
C GLU A 224 9.48 -15.33 24.50
N GLU A 225 9.48 -14.05 24.93
CA GLU A 225 10.19 -12.96 24.23
C GLU A 225 11.70 -13.27 24.05
N GLU A 226 12.31 -14.06 24.92
CA GLU A 226 13.71 -14.49 24.81
C GLU A 226 14.00 -15.30 23.53
N ASP A 227 13.02 -15.97 22.94
CA ASP A 227 13.19 -16.76 21.72
C ASP A 227 13.27 -15.88 20.46
N LEU A 228 12.78 -14.64 20.54
CA LEU A 228 12.81 -13.67 19.46
C LEU A 228 14.12 -12.85 19.41
N GLU A 229 14.79 -12.64 20.58
CA GLU A 229 16.01 -11.84 20.67
C GLU A 229 17.30 -12.62 20.34
N ASN A 230 17.28 -13.96 20.38
CA ASN A 230 18.48 -14.80 20.27
C ASN A 230 18.76 -15.33 18.85
N GLN A 231 18.18 -14.74 17.81
CA GLN A 231 18.42 -15.09 16.41
C GLN A 231 18.81 -13.84 15.58
#